data_daa3cefde09a63698815ee73980d5cd9
#
_entry.id   daa3cefde09a63698815ee73980d5cd9
#
_cell.length_a   1.000
_cell.length_b   1.000
_cell.length_c   1.000
_cell.angle_alpha   90.00
_cell.angle_beta   90.00
_cell.angle_gamma   90.00
#
_symmetry.space_group_name_H-M   'P 1'
#
loop_
_entity.id
_entity.type
_entity.pdbx_description
1 polymer ?
#
loop_
_entity_poly.entity_id
_entity_poly.type
_entity_poly.pdbx_seq_one_letter_code
_entity_poly.pdbx_strand_id
1 'polypeptide(L)'
;NIPNIDSSGIKLVLVDTPGPNNSRTEEHKNHTYRVIKEKTKPMVLYVLNATQLQTNDDYTLLGTVAEAMKVGGKQSKDRFIFAVNKIDQFDPDKESVQDALEHVREYLQKFDIENPNIFPTSAETAKVIRMYKNGLELTKGQKKTLDNCNIFIEEKQLHLSEQASLSKNNLLKVNSAIEKAKQNADIYEEIMWYTGIPAVEIAINEYLQRYAYTAKIKTAVDTFKKKVEEKDMHAKMISSIQSNESLRSEVHNQLTVIKGIINDGREAQKFRNRIEALDMMKDAKSRIRKVRAKISTELNPSTNKGAMTTLEVQQLIMKVNNKVSHLQSDVKTELESIINDVIVEN
;
A
#
# COMPACT_ATOMS: atom_id res chain seq x y z
N ASN A 1 -11.27 -16.85 1.55
CA ASN A 1 -10.80 -15.93 0.50
C ASN A 1 -11.54 -14.61 0.66
N ILE A 2 -10.84 -13.50 0.52
CA ILE A 2 -11.45 -12.16 0.45
C ILE A 2 -11.67 -11.88 -1.03
N PRO A 3 -12.88 -11.52 -1.45
CA PRO A 3 -13.13 -11.13 -2.83
C PRO A 3 -12.18 -10.00 -3.27
N ASN A 4 -11.87 -9.94 -4.55
CA ASN A 4 -10.99 -8.92 -5.14
C ASN A 4 -9.54 -8.87 -4.61
N ILE A 5 -9.12 -9.83 -3.77
CA ILE A 5 -7.74 -9.96 -3.30
C ILE A 5 -7.18 -11.29 -3.79
N ASP A 6 -6.17 -11.22 -4.65
CA ASP A 6 -5.37 -12.38 -5.02
C ASP A 6 -4.31 -12.62 -3.92
N SER A 7 -4.54 -13.66 -3.11
CA SER A 7 -3.61 -14.10 -2.08
C SER A 7 -2.78 -15.32 -2.51
N SER A 8 -2.80 -15.67 -3.80
CA SER A 8 -1.98 -16.78 -4.32
C SER A 8 -0.50 -16.52 -4.01
N GLY A 9 0.13 -17.45 -3.34
CA GLY A 9 1.54 -17.35 -2.95
C GLY A 9 1.87 -16.41 -1.78
N ILE A 10 0.90 -15.74 -1.18
CA ILE A 10 1.07 -14.91 0.04
C ILE A 10 0.06 -15.34 1.11
N LYS A 11 0.51 -15.41 2.36
CA LYS A 11 -0.40 -15.52 3.50
C LYS A 11 -0.80 -14.11 3.95
N LEU A 12 -2.04 -13.73 3.67
CA LEU A 12 -2.62 -12.50 4.21
C LEU A 12 -3.02 -12.72 5.68
N VAL A 13 -2.54 -11.87 6.55
CA VAL A 13 -2.90 -11.85 7.97
C VAL A 13 -3.56 -10.51 8.27
N LEU A 14 -4.80 -10.55 8.71
CA LEU A 14 -5.51 -9.38 9.22
C LEU A 14 -5.32 -9.33 10.74
N VAL A 15 -4.85 -8.19 11.22
CA VAL A 15 -4.65 -7.94 12.65
C VAL A 15 -5.60 -6.82 13.05
N ASP A 16 -6.57 -7.12 13.89
CA ASP A 16 -7.40 -6.12 14.54
C ASP A 16 -6.63 -5.51 15.70
N THR A 17 -6.60 -4.19 15.76
CA THR A 17 -5.94 -3.45 16.83
C THR A 17 -6.99 -2.75 17.70
N PRO A 18 -6.81 -2.73 19.03
CA PRO A 18 -7.69 -1.98 19.90
C PRO A 18 -7.75 -0.52 19.45
N GLY A 19 -8.98 0.00 19.31
CA GLY A 19 -9.17 1.43 19.06
C GLY A 19 -8.63 2.26 20.23
N PRO A 20 -8.17 3.49 19.98
CA PRO A 20 -7.58 4.35 21.01
C PRO A 20 -8.51 4.59 22.21
N ASN A 21 -9.83 4.58 21.98
CA ASN A 21 -10.85 4.79 23.01
C ASN A 21 -11.15 3.55 23.88
N ASN A 22 -10.83 2.36 23.40
CA ASN A 22 -11.11 1.10 24.12
C ASN A 22 -9.91 0.56 24.87
N SER A 23 -8.76 1.22 24.80
CA SER A 23 -7.55 0.75 25.47
C SER A 23 -7.59 1.12 26.97
N ARG A 24 -8.19 0.25 27.79
CA ARG A 24 -8.11 0.36 29.25
C ARG A 24 -6.69 0.15 29.80
N THR A 25 -5.73 -0.24 28.95
CA THR A 25 -4.34 -0.49 29.32
C THR A 25 -3.38 0.16 28.31
N GLU A 26 -2.33 0.80 28.80
CA GLU A 26 -1.24 1.38 27.98
C GLU A 26 -0.58 0.36 27.02
N GLU A 27 -0.59 -0.92 27.40
CA GLU A 27 -0.04 -2.00 26.57
C GLU A 27 -0.72 -2.12 25.20
N HIS A 28 -2.04 -1.94 25.14
CA HIS A 28 -2.78 -2.01 23.88
C HIS A 28 -2.46 -0.82 22.97
N LYS A 29 -2.32 0.38 23.52
CA LYS A 29 -1.86 1.56 22.76
C LYS A 29 -0.47 1.31 22.17
N ASN A 30 0.45 0.86 23.01
CA ASN A 30 1.83 0.56 22.61
C ASN A 30 1.91 -0.51 21.52
N HIS A 31 0.99 -1.50 21.51
CA HIS A 31 0.94 -2.51 20.48
C HIS A 31 0.59 -1.89 19.11
N THR A 32 -0.45 -1.08 19.03
CA THR A 32 -0.87 -0.41 17.79
C THR A 32 0.24 0.50 17.25
N TYR A 33 0.85 1.32 18.11
CA TYR A 33 1.97 2.17 17.73
C TYR A 33 3.18 1.38 17.23
N ARG A 34 3.48 0.24 17.87
CA ARG A 34 4.57 -0.64 17.45
C ARG A 34 4.31 -1.22 16.07
N VAL A 35 3.10 -1.69 15.80
CA VAL A 35 2.71 -2.22 14.47
C VAL A 35 2.88 -1.16 13.38
N ILE A 36 2.46 0.08 13.63
CA ILE A 36 2.62 1.18 12.66
C ILE A 36 4.10 1.46 12.38
N LYS A 37 4.97 1.38 13.41
CA LYS A 37 6.41 1.68 13.31
C LYS A 37 7.27 0.46 12.94
N GLU A 38 6.68 -0.72 12.79
CA GLU A 38 7.43 -1.95 12.49
C GLU A 38 8.26 -1.86 11.20
N LYS A 39 9.44 -2.51 11.24
CA LYS A 39 10.35 -2.62 10.08
C LYS A 39 9.72 -3.33 8.88
N THR A 40 8.77 -4.22 9.15
CA THR A 40 8.01 -4.97 8.12
C THR A 40 7.08 -4.09 7.32
N LYS A 41 6.81 -2.86 7.80
CA LYS A 41 5.92 -1.89 7.16
C LYS A 41 4.57 -2.51 6.74
N PRO A 42 3.79 -3.06 7.66
CA PRO A 42 2.49 -3.65 7.31
C PRO A 42 1.57 -2.59 6.69
N MET A 43 0.69 -3.03 5.82
CA MET A 43 -0.39 -2.16 5.35
C MET A 43 -1.32 -1.81 6.51
N VAL A 44 -1.76 -0.57 6.56
CA VAL A 44 -2.63 -0.07 7.63
C VAL A 44 -3.95 0.40 7.01
N LEU A 45 -5.03 -0.25 7.40
CA LEU A 45 -6.38 0.22 7.13
C LEU A 45 -6.84 1.05 8.33
N TYR A 46 -6.81 2.38 8.17
CA TYR A 46 -7.28 3.31 9.19
C TYR A 46 -8.76 3.58 8.99
N VAL A 47 -9.59 3.18 9.96
CA VAL A 47 -11.04 3.34 9.85
C VAL A 47 -11.47 4.60 10.57
N LEU A 48 -12.02 5.55 9.82
CA LEU A 48 -12.65 6.76 10.32
C LEU A 48 -14.17 6.56 10.36
N ASN A 49 -14.80 7.03 11.44
CA ASN A 49 -16.25 7.10 11.52
C ASN A 49 -16.71 8.44 10.95
N ALA A 50 -17.38 8.43 9.80
CA ALA A 50 -17.83 9.65 9.13
C ALA A 50 -18.75 10.52 10.02
N THR A 51 -19.56 9.89 10.88
CA THR A 51 -20.51 10.60 11.77
C THR A 51 -19.85 11.14 13.04
N GLN A 52 -18.60 10.82 13.30
CA GLN A 52 -17.89 11.19 14.54
C GLN A 52 -16.41 11.49 14.27
N LEU A 53 -16.14 12.43 13.40
CA LEU A 53 -14.79 12.94 13.19
C LEU A 53 -14.35 13.79 14.39
N GLN A 54 -13.04 13.84 14.65
CA GLN A 54 -12.42 14.71 15.66
C GLN A 54 -12.62 14.28 17.12
N THR A 55 -12.69 12.97 17.40
CA THR A 55 -12.56 12.50 18.78
C THR A 55 -11.10 12.65 19.26
N ASN A 56 -10.90 13.09 20.52
CA ASN A 56 -9.58 13.41 21.09
C ASN A 56 -8.55 12.27 21.01
N ASP A 57 -8.99 11.02 20.91
CA ASP A 57 -8.11 9.86 20.93
C ASP A 57 -7.48 9.56 19.55
N ASP A 58 -8.07 10.07 18.46
CA ASP A 58 -7.50 9.96 17.13
C ASP A 58 -6.26 10.85 16.95
N TYR A 59 -6.11 11.89 17.74
CA TYR A 59 -5.08 12.90 17.57
C TYR A 59 -3.67 12.33 17.67
N THR A 60 -3.40 11.54 18.71
CA THR A 60 -2.06 10.95 18.92
C THR A 60 -1.75 9.84 17.91
N LEU A 61 -2.77 9.05 17.54
CA LEU A 61 -2.63 7.97 16.57
C LEU A 61 -2.39 8.52 15.17
N LEU A 62 -3.16 9.52 14.75
CA LEU A 62 -2.99 10.20 13.46
C LEU A 62 -1.63 10.89 13.34
N GLY A 63 -1.12 11.51 14.43
CA GLY A 63 0.23 12.06 14.46
C GLY A 63 1.28 10.98 14.19
N THR A 64 1.14 9.78 14.78
CA THR A 64 2.04 8.65 14.54
C THR A 64 1.93 8.12 13.10
N VAL A 65 0.72 8.07 12.54
CA VAL A 65 0.48 7.70 11.14
C VAL A 65 1.17 8.72 10.22
N ALA A 66 0.98 10.01 10.47
CA ALA A 66 1.60 11.08 9.70
C ALA A 66 3.13 11.00 9.69
N GLU A 67 3.75 10.77 10.86
CA GLU A 67 5.18 10.53 10.96
C GLU A 67 5.62 9.31 10.13
N ALA A 68 4.87 8.21 10.24
CA ALA A 68 5.18 6.98 9.49
C ALA A 68 4.99 7.14 7.97
N MET A 69 4.09 8.02 7.53
CA MET A 69 3.89 8.35 6.10
C MET A 69 5.02 9.24 5.56
N LYS A 70 5.60 10.12 6.40
CA LYS A 70 6.72 11.00 6.01
C LYS A 70 8.02 10.22 5.81
N VAL A 71 8.22 9.13 6.55
CA VAL A 71 9.45 8.33 6.52
C VAL A 71 9.30 7.15 5.57
N GLY A 72 9.88 7.20 4.37
CA GLY A 72 9.97 6.05 3.47
C GLY A 72 9.27 6.21 2.13
N GLY A 73 8.96 7.44 1.71
CA GLY A 73 8.52 7.79 0.36
C GLY A 73 7.17 7.19 -0.03
N LYS A 74 7.00 6.86 -1.33
CA LYS A 74 5.71 6.41 -1.89
C LYS A 74 5.14 5.16 -1.22
N GLN A 75 5.96 4.13 -0.98
CA GLN A 75 5.50 2.91 -0.30
C GLN A 75 4.93 3.22 1.09
N SER A 76 5.55 4.13 1.83
CA SER A 76 5.07 4.51 3.16
C SER A 76 3.76 5.29 3.10
N LYS A 77 3.47 6.01 2.01
CA LYS A 77 2.16 6.64 1.76
C LYS A 77 1.14 5.59 1.30
N ASP A 78 1.50 4.78 0.32
CA ASP A 78 0.59 3.79 -0.28
C ASP A 78 0.12 2.72 0.72
N ARG A 79 0.88 2.45 1.78
CA ARG A 79 0.49 1.47 2.80
C ARG A 79 -0.63 1.92 3.73
N PHE A 80 -1.00 3.22 3.72
CA PHE A 80 -2.09 3.75 4.53
C PHE A 80 -3.33 3.97 3.68
N ILE A 81 -4.39 3.27 4.04
CA ILE A 81 -5.73 3.44 3.48
C ILE A 81 -6.63 4.01 4.57
N PHE A 82 -7.31 5.11 4.29
CA PHE A 82 -8.29 5.74 5.18
C PHE A 82 -9.69 5.34 4.73
N ALA A 83 -10.28 4.35 5.41
CA ALA A 83 -11.66 3.96 5.16
C ALA A 83 -12.60 4.87 5.96
N VAL A 84 -13.36 5.69 5.26
CA VAL A 84 -14.38 6.57 5.86
C VAL A 84 -15.70 5.80 5.90
N ASN A 85 -15.94 5.15 7.04
CA ASN A 85 -17.08 4.26 7.20
C ASN A 85 -18.32 4.98 7.73
N LYS A 86 -19.49 4.39 7.51
CA LYS A 86 -20.83 4.92 7.88
C LYS A 86 -21.23 6.16 7.08
N ILE A 87 -20.71 6.33 5.89
CA ILE A 87 -21.03 7.44 5.02
C ILE A 87 -22.51 7.39 4.58
N ASP A 88 -23.09 6.18 4.57
CA ASP A 88 -24.49 5.91 4.28
C ASP A 88 -25.46 6.30 5.40
N GLN A 89 -24.95 6.76 6.56
CA GLN A 89 -25.77 7.23 7.67
C GLN A 89 -26.06 8.74 7.60
N PHE A 90 -25.47 9.43 6.65
CA PHE A 90 -25.82 10.83 6.38
C PHE A 90 -27.19 10.94 5.73
N ASP A 91 -27.88 12.03 6.03
CA ASP A 91 -29.13 12.39 5.37
C ASP A 91 -28.79 13.02 4.02
N PRO A 92 -29.07 12.34 2.87
CA PRO A 92 -28.69 12.84 1.55
C PRO A 92 -29.27 14.23 1.21
N ASP A 93 -30.38 14.58 1.84
CA ASP A 93 -31.04 15.88 1.63
C ASP A 93 -30.34 17.03 2.39
N LYS A 94 -29.48 16.70 3.36
CA LYS A 94 -28.84 17.69 4.24
C LYS A 94 -27.32 17.72 4.10
N GLU A 95 -26.72 16.61 3.79
CA GLU A 95 -25.27 16.44 3.81
C GLU A 95 -24.81 15.74 2.51
N SER A 96 -23.90 16.38 1.78
CA SER A 96 -23.28 15.78 0.61
C SER A 96 -22.15 14.85 1.03
N VAL A 97 -22.09 13.65 0.43
CA VAL A 97 -20.95 12.71 0.60
C VAL A 97 -19.64 13.40 0.22
N GLN A 98 -19.66 14.23 -0.82
CA GLN A 98 -18.47 14.95 -1.27
C GLN A 98 -17.97 15.95 -0.24
N ASP A 99 -18.87 16.70 0.40
CA ASP A 99 -18.51 17.65 1.46
C ASP A 99 -17.97 16.90 2.68
N ALA A 100 -18.56 15.76 3.04
CA ALA A 100 -18.07 14.93 4.11
C ALA A 100 -16.64 14.40 3.83
N LEU A 101 -16.35 13.99 2.60
CA LEU A 101 -15.01 13.57 2.20
C LEU A 101 -14.02 14.73 2.19
N GLU A 102 -14.45 15.94 1.82
CA GLU A 102 -13.59 17.12 1.89
C GLU A 102 -13.26 17.47 3.35
N HIS A 103 -14.24 17.47 4.24
CA HIS A 103 -14.00 17.62 5.68
C HIS A 103 -13.03 16.58 6.23
N VAL A 104 -13.08 15.33 5.74
CA VAL A 104 -12.09 14.30 6.11
C VAL A 104 -10.69 14.67 5.60
N ARG A 105 -10.56 15.18 4.35
CA ARG A 105 -9.26 15.64 3.81
C ARG A 105 -8.70 16.79 4.64
N GLU A 106 -9.52 17.80 4.93
CA GLU A 106 -9.14 18.93 5.78
C GLU A 106 -8.71 18.47 7.17
N TYR A 107 -9.45 17.50 7.74
CA TYR A 107 -9.11 16.92 9.04
C TYR A 107 -7.75 16.23 9.01
N LEU A 108 -7.49 15.40 8.03
CA LEU A 108 -6.20 14.71 7.87
C LEU A 108 -5.05 15.67 7.56
N GLN A 109 -5.33 16.75 6.83
CA GLN A 109 -4.35 17.80 6.52
C GLN A 109 -3.85 18.53 7.78
N LYS A 110 -4.68 18.67 8.83
CA LYS A 110 -4.24 19.23 10.13
C LYS A 110 -3.11 18.42 10.77
N PHE A 111 -2.94 17.15 10.36
CA PHE A 111 -1.85 16.26 10.77
C PHE A 111 -0.73 16.17 9.74
N ASP A 112 -0.66 17.07 8.77
CA ASP A 112 0.29 17.02 7.65
C ASP A 112 0.18 15.75 6.80
N ILE A 113 -1.00 15.13 6.76
CA ILE A 113 -1.32 14.02 5.86
C ILE A 113 -1.83 14.60 4.55
N GLU A 114 -0.91 14.80 3.62
CA GLU A 114 -1.23 15.33 2.30
C GLU A 114 -1.63 14.23 1.33
N ASN A 115 -2.67 14.49 0.52
CA ASN A 115 -3.20 13.55 -0.48
C ASN A 115 -3.43 12.14 0.08
N PRO A 116 -4.26 11.99 1.12
CA PRO A 116 -4.57 10.69 1.71
C PRO A 116 -5.33 9.79 0.73
N ASN A 117 -5.07 8.48 0.82
CA ASN A 117 -5.83 7.47 0.09
C ASN A 117 -7.16 7.24 0.82
N ILE A 118 -8.21 7.96 0.42
CA ILE A 118 -9.53 7.94 1.06
C ILE A 118 -10.47 6.99 0.32
N PHE A 119 -11.16 6.17 1.09
CA PHE A 119 -12.13 5.18 0.62
C PHE A 119 -13.43 5.33 1.43
N PRO A 120 -14.45 6.00 0.89
CA PRO A 120 -15.76 6.02 1.53
C PRO A 120 -16.38 4.63 1.50
N THR A 121 -16.99 4.22 2.62
CA THR A 121 -17.52 2.86 2.76
C THR A 121 -18.82 2.82 3.58
N SER A 122 -19.65 1.82 3.26
CA SER A 122 -20.74 1.31 4.07
C SER A 122 -20.49 -0.16 4.39
N ALA A 123 -19.72 -0.40 5.45
CA ALA A 123 -19.27 -1.76 5.78
C ALA A 123 -20.40 -2.67 6.26
N GLU A 124 -21.40 -2.13 6.96
CA GLU A 124 -22.55 -2.93 7.42
C GLU A 124 -23.42 -3.39 6.25
N THR A 125 -23.72 -2.52 5.30
CA THR A 125 -24.47 -2.88 4.08
C THR A 125 -23.72 -3.94 3.28
N ALA A 126 -22.42 -3.77 3.06
CA ALA A 126 -21.58 -4.75 2.37
C ALA A 126 -21.59 -6.11 3.07
N LYS A 127 -21.44 -6.12 4.40
CA LYS A 127 -21.48 -7.34 5.20
C LYS A 127 -22.81 -8.05 5.08
N VAL A 128 -23.91 -7.30 5.21
CA VAL A 128 -25.26 -7.87 5.15
C VAL A 128 -25.55 -8.48 3.76
N ILE A 129 -25.17 -7.79 2.70
CA ILE A 129 -25.31 -8.33 1.33
C ILE A 129 -24.49 -9.62 1.17
N ARG A 130 -23.25 -9.66 1.66
CA ARG A 130 -22.43 -10.87 1.61
C ARG A 130 -23.01 -12.01 2.43
N MET A 131 -23.55 -11.73 3.61
CA MET A 131 -24.24 -12.73 4.42
C MET A 131 -25.44 -13.30 3.67
N TYR A 132 -26.27 -12.44 3.09
CA TYR A 132 -27.44 -12.84 2.31
C TYR A 132 -27.05 -13.70 1.10
N LYS A 133 -26.09 -13.24 0.28
CA LYS A 133 -25.60 -13.99 -0.89
C LYS A 133 -25.00 -15.35 -0.56
N ASN A 134 -24.45 -15.51 0.66
CA ASN A 134 -23.93 -16.78 1.18
C ASN A 134 -24.97 -17.63 1.92
N GLY A 135 -26.26 -17.25 1.92
CA GLY A 135 -27.34 -17.98 2.55
C GLY A 135 -27.28 -17.99 4.09
N LEU A 136 -26.56 -17.03 4.71
CA LEU A 136 -26.47 -16.92 6.15
C LEU A 136 -27.73 -16.28 6.73
N GLU A 137 -28.11 -16.73 7.92
CA GLU A 137 -29.25 -16.16 8.63
C GLU A 137 -28.99 -14.73 9.08
N LEU A 138 -29.93 -13.81 8.76
CA LEU A 138 -29.86 -12.41 9.10
C LEU A 138 -30.71 -12.10 10.32
N THR A 139 -30.17 -11.29 11.22
CA THR A 139 -30.95 -10.71 12.33
C THR A 139 -32.00 -9.73 11.82
N LYS A 140 -32.97 -9.37 12.66
CA LYS A 140 -34.01 -8.37 12.29
C LYS A 140 -33.41 -7.02 11.85
N GLY A 141 -32.34 -6.56 12.53
CA GLY A 141 -31.66 -5.33 12.15
C GLY A 141 -30.99 -5.45 10.78
N GLN A 142 -30.33 -6.56 10.52
CA GLN A 142 -29.67 -6.83 9.22
C GLN A 142 -30.67 -6.98 8.08
N LYS A 143 -31.84 -7.59 8.33
CA LYS A 143 -32.93 -7.64 7.34
C LYS A 143 -33.38 -6.20 6.96
N LYS A 144 -33.56 -5.33 7.97
CA LYS A 144 -33.89 -3.91 7.71
C LYS A 144 -32.81 -3.20 6.89
N THR A 145 -31.53 -3.46 7.15
CA THR A 145 -30.42 -2.93 6.35
C THR A 145 -30.50 -3.44 4.91
N LEU A 146 -30.78 -4.72 4.71
CA LEU A 146 -30.94 -5.32 3.38
C LEU A 146 -32.14 -4.72 2.62
N ASP A 147 -33.29 -4.56 3.29
CA ASP A 147 -34.50 -3.99 2.69
C ASP A 147 -34.30 -2.55 2.24
N ASN A 148 -33.47 -1.79 2.98
CA ASN A 148 -33.21 -0.38 2.70
C ASN A 148 -32.01 -0.15 1.76
N CYS A 149 -31.28 -1.19 1.34
CA CYS A 149 -30.05 -1.01 0.56
C CYS A 149 -30.28 -0.46 -0.86
N ASN A 150 -31.53 -0.46 -1.37
CA ASN A 150 -31.88 0.11 -2.67
C ASN A 150 -31.54 1.61 -2.80
N ILE A 151 -31.40 2.32 -1.69
CA ILE A 151 -30.97 3.71 -1.70
C ILE A 151 -29.64 3.92 -2.43
N PHE A 152 -28.74 2.90 -2.45
CA PHE A 152 -27.50 2.96 -3.21
C PHE A 152 -27.70 2.97 -4.72
N ILE A 153 -28.86 2.49 -5.23
CA ILE A 153 -29.22 2.60 -6.63
C ILE A 153 -29.84 3.97 -6.93
N GLU A 154 -30.66 4.46 -6.03
CA GLU A 154 -31.44 5.68 -6.21
C GLU A 154 -30.57 6.94 -6.04
N GLU A 155 -29.63 6.90 -5.09
CA GLU A 155 -28.77 8.01 -4.71
C GLU A 155 -27.37 7.90 -5.29
N LYS A 156 -27.09 8.58 -6.39
CA LYS A 156 -25.79 8.54 -7.07
C LYS A 156 -24.61 8.97 -6.15
N GLN A 157 -24.86 9.84 -5.18
CA GLN A 157 -23.81 10.21 -4.23
C GLN A 157 -23.36 9.04 -3.34
N LEU A 158 -24.15 7.95 -3.23
CA LEU A 158 -23.79 6.73 -2.53
C LEU A 158 -23.04 5.71 -3.41
N HIS A 159 -22.66 6.06 -4.63
CA HIS A 159 -21.75 5.25 -5.44
C HIS A 159 -20.31 5.38 -4.93
N LEU A 160 -20.05 4.84 -3.74
CA LEU A 160 -18.85 5.13 -2.96
C LEU A 160 -17.56 4.64 -3.62
N SER A 161 -17.60 3.51 -4.34
CA SER A 161 -16.42 3.01 -5.05
C SER A 161 -15.92 3.95 -6.15
N GLU A 162 -16.81 4.76 -6.75
CA GLU A 162 -16.45 5.73 -7.78
C GLU A 162 -15.72 6.95 -7.19
N GLN A 163 -15.91 7.20 -5.89
CA GLN A 163 -15.32 8.32 -5.15
C GLN A 163 -14.04 7.91 -4.40
N ALA A 164 -13.67 6.63 -4.47
CA ALA A 164 -12.50 6.09 -3.80
C ALA A 164 -11.19 6.51 -4.49
N SER A 165 -10.11 6.63 -3.71
CA SER A 165 -8.76 6.95 -4.20
C SER A 165 -8.14 5.76 -4.95
N LEU A 166 -8.70 5.40 -6.09
CA LEU A 166 -8.23 4.32 -6.96
C LEU A 166 -7.38 4.83 -8.11
N SER A 167 -6.45 4.00 -8.57
CA SER A 167 -5.77 4.23 -9.86
C SER A 167 -6.79 4.17 -11.01
N LYS A 168 -6.48 4.85 -12.13
CA LYS A 168 -7.37 4.86 -13.31
C LYS A 168 -7.75 3.44 -13.78
N ASN A 169 -6.77 2.53 -13.80
CA ASN A 169 -7.00 1.14 -14.20
C ASN A 169 -7.94 0.39 -13.24
N ASN A 170 -7.81 0.64 -11.95
CA ASN A 170 -8.66 0.02 -10.95
C ASN A 170 -10.07 0.62 -10.95
N LEU A 171 -10.20 1.91 -11.22
CA LEU A 171 -11.51 2.53 -11.42
C LEU A 171 -12.23 1.93 -12.65
N LEU A 172 -11.51 1.68 -13.75
CA LEU A 172 -12.08 0.98 -14.91
C LEU A 172 -12.54 -0.44 -14.56
N LYS A 173 -11.82 -1.18 -13.69
CA LYS A 173 -12.27 -2.50 -13.21
C LYS A 173 -13.55 -2.39 -12.39
N VAL A 174 -13.66 -1.41 -11.51
CA VAL A 174 -14.87 -1.15 -10.72
C VAL A 174 -16.04 -0.88 -11.65
N ASN A 175 -15.90 0.05 -12.59
CA ASN A 175 -16.97 0.40 -13.52
C ASN A 175 -17.38 -0.80 -14.38
N SER A 176 -16.41 -1.58 -14.87
CA SER A 176 -16.71 -2.81 -15.63
C SER A 176 -17.48 -3.85 -14.80
N ALA A 177 -17.17 -3.98 -13.51
CA ALA A 177 -17.86 -4.90 -12.62
C ALA A 177 -19.30 -4.44 -12.32
N ILE A 178 -19.50 -3.14 -12.12
CA ILE A 178 -20.82 -2.52 -11.95
C ILE A 178 -21.67 -2.78 -13.20
N GLU A 179 -21.14 -2.49 -14.39
CA GLU A 179 -21.86 -2.71 -15.65
C GLU A 179 -22.21 -4.19 -15.86
N LYS A 180 -21.33 -5.10 -15.49
CA LYS A 180 -21.59 -6.54 -15.52
C LYS A 180 -22.70 -6.94 -14.56
N ALA A 181 -22.74 -6.38 -13.35
CA ALA A 181 -23.81 -6.64 -12.38
C ALA A 181 -25.18 -6.16 -12.91
N LYS A 182 -25.22 -4.98 -13.53
CA LYS A 182 -26.40 -4.43 -14.20
C LYS A 182 -26.90 -5.35 -15.34
N GLN A 183 -25.98 -5.78 -16.21
CA GLN A 183 -26.30 -6.67 -17.32
C GLN A 183 -26.88 -8.02 -16.86
N ASN A 184 -26.42 -8.52 -15.72
CA ASN A 184 -26.90 -9.74 -15.10
C ASN A 184 -28.18 -9.55 -14.27
N ALA A 185 -28.68 -8.32 -14.12
CA ALA A 185 -29.76 -7.94 -13.23
C ALA A 185 -29.55 -8.40 -11.77
N ASP A 186 -28.27 -8.47 -11.32
CA ASP A 186 -27.90 -8.79 -9.93
C ASP A 186 -27.80 -7.49 -9.12
N ILE A 187 -28.95 -7.06 -8.62
CA ILE A 187 -29.08 -5.80 -7.88
C ILE A 187 -28.20 -5.77 -6.62
N TYR A 188 -28.05 -6.89 -5.92
CA TYR A 188 -27.22 -6.95 -4.73
C TYR A 188 -25.72 -6.90 -5.06
N GLU A 189 -25.31 -7.45 -6.22
CA GLU A 189 -23.94 -7.30 -6.68
C GLU A 189 -23.64 -5.85 -7.07
N GLU A 190 -24.57 -5.19 -7.76
CA GLU A 190 -24.46 -3.78 -8.11
C GLU A 190 -24.31 -2.92 -6.85
N ILE A 191 -25.21 -3.08 -5.87
CA ILE A 191 -25.17 -2.38 -4.59
C ILE A 191 -23.85 -2.69 -3.85
N MET A 192 -23.41 -3.95 -3.86
CA MET A 192 -22.15 -4.34 -3.24
C MET A 192 -20.98 -3.49 -3.75
N TRP A 193 -20.91 -3.26 -5.05
CA TRP A 193 -19.89 -2.38 -5.64
C TRP A 193 -20.05 -0.93 -5.19
N TYR A 194 -21.25 -0.44 -5.02
CA TYR A 194 -21.51 0.92 -4.53
C TYR A 194 -21.13 1.11 -3.06
N THR A 195 -21.09 0.07 -2.25
CA THR A 195 -20.73 0.18 -0.82
C THR A 195 -19.30 0.67 -0.54
N GLY A 196 -18.41 0.74 -1.54
CA GLY A 196 -17.01 1.13 -1.40
C GLY A 196 -16.08 0.03 -0.87
N ILE A 197 -16.61 -1.05 -0.31
CA ILE A 197 -15.77 -2.17 0.22
C ILE A 197 -14.95 -2.85 -0.89
N PRO A 198 -15.51 -3.17 -2.08
CA PRO A 198 -14.70 -3.72 -3.16
C PRO A 198 -13.56 -2.81 -3.62
N ALA A 199 -13.73 -1.49 -3.56
CA ALA A 199 -12.66 -0.54 -3.86
C ALA A 199 -11.51 -0.64 -2.85
N VAL A 200 -11.81 -0.81 -1.56
CA VAL A 200 -10.80 -1.07 -0.51
C VAL A 200 -10.06 -2.38 -0.80
N GLU A 201 -10.78 -3.45 -1.15
CA GLU A 201 -10.19 -4.75 -1.47
C GLU A 201 -9.24 -4.66 -2.67
N ILE A 202 -9.65 -3.95 -3.72
CA ILE A 202 -8.80 -3.70 -4.90
C ILE A 202 -7.54 -2.91 -4.52
N ALA A 203 -7.66 -1.90 -3.66
CA ALA A 203 -6.51 -1.13 -3.20
C ALA A 203 -5.54 -1.98 -2.36
N ILE A 204 -6.06 -2.84 -1.49
CA ILE A 204 -5.26 -3.81 -0.75
C ILE A 204 -4.54 -4.75 -1.72
N ASN A 205 -5.25 -5.27 -2.71
CA ASN A 205 -4.66 -6.14 -3.72
C ASN A 205 -3.56 -5.44 -4.51
N GLU A 206 -3.78 -4.19 -4.93
CA GLU A 206 -2.77 -3.39 -5.62
C GLU A 206 -1.51 -3.20 -4.75
N TYR A 207 -1.67 -2.90 -3.47
CA TYR A 207 -0.54 -2.79 -2.54
C TYR A 207 0.21 -4.12 -2.39
N LEU A 208 -0.49 -5.23 -2.22
CA LEU A 208 0.11 -6.56 -2.11
C LEU A 208 0.90 -6.92 -3.37
N GLN A 209 0.32 -6.68 -4.54
CA GLN A 209 1.00 -6.95 -5.81
C GLN A 209 2.27 -6.10 -5.98
N ARG A 210 2.20 -4.82 -5.64
CA ARG A 210 3.34 -3.90 -5.80
C ARG A 210 4.47 -4.15 -4.82
N TYR A 211 4.15 -4.40 -3.55
CA TYR A 211 5.14 -4.32 -2.47
C TYR A 211 5.38 -5.64 -1.75
N ALA A 212 4.34 -6.41 -1.45
CA ALA A 212 4.48 -7.62 -0.65
C ALA A 212 5.20 -8.73 -1.42
N TYR A 213 4.89 -8.91 -2.70
CA TYR A 213 5.58 -9.89 -3.55
C TYR A 213 7.06 -9.55 -3.72
N THR A 214 7.36 -8.29 -4.00
CA THR A 214 8.75 -7.83 -4.19
C THR A 214 9.57 -8.01 -2.90
N ALA A 215 9.00 -7.66 -1.75
CA ALA A 215 9.64 -7.86 -0.46
C ALA A 215 9.90 -9.35 -0.16
N LYS A 216 8.94 -10.21 -0.49
CA LYS A 216 9.09 -11.67 -0.32
C LYS A 216 10.20 -12.24 -1.19
N ILE A 217 10.27 -11.85 -2.46
CA ILE A 217 11.33 -12.27 -3.38
C ILE A 217 12.69 -11.79 -2.87
N LYS A 218 12.80 -10.52 -2.46
CA LYS A 218 14.02 -9.96 -1.88
C LYS A 218 14.48 -10.75 -0.66
N THR A 219 13.58 -10.99 0.29
CA THR A 219 13.88 -11.76 1.51
C THR A 219 14.33 -13.18 1.17
N ALA A 220 13.69 -13.84 0.19
CA ALA A 220 14.09 -15.17 -0.26
C ALA A 220 15.50 -15.16 -0.87
N VAL A 221 15.80 -14.17 -1.72
CA VAL A 221 17.14 -14.00 -2.33
C VAL A 221 18.20 -13.72 -1.26
N ASP A 222 17.94 -12.82 -0.32
CA ASP A 222 18.87 -12.48 0.75
C ASP A 222 19.10 -13.69 1.68
N THR A 223 18.04 -14.43 2.01
CA THR A 223 18.14 -15.67 2.79
C THR A 223 18.93 -16.74 2.05
N PHE A 224 18.72 -16.86 0.74
CA PHE A 224 19.48 -17.79 -0.09
C PHE A 224 20.97 -17.42 -0.13
N LYS A 225 21.28 -16.14 -0.38
CA LYS A 225 22.66 -15.63 -0.34
C LYS A 225 23.32 -15.92 0.98
N LYS A 226 22.65 -15.59 2.10
CA LYS A 226 23.16 -15.86 3.44
C LYS A 226 23.41 -17.34 3.70
N LYS A 227 22.50 -18.21 3.28
CA LYS A 227 22.68 -19.67 3.40
C LYS A 227 23.81 -20.21 2.53
N VAL A 228 24.02 -19.64 1.34
CA VAL A 228 25.16 -20.00 0.47
C VAL A 228 26.47 -19.56 1.10
N GLU A 229 26.51 -18.35 1.66
CA GLU A 229 27.69 -17.82 2.37
C GLU A 229 28.01 -18.61 3.66
N GLU A 230 26.98 -18.87 4.48
CA GLU A 230 27.14 -19.58 5.77
C GLU A 230 27.57 -21.05 5.60
N LYS A 231 27.17 -21.72 4.52
CA LYS A 231 27.46 -23.16 4.37
C LYS A 231 28.78 -23.47 3.68
N ASP A 232 29.55 -22.44 3.28
CA ASP A 232 30.81 -22.68 2.52
C ASP A 232 30.62 -23.73 1.40
N MET A 233 29.40 -23.71 0.81
CA MET A 233 29.01 -24.72 -0.20
C MET A 233 29.87 -24.65 -1.43
N HIS A 234 30.40 -23.46 -1.74
CA HIS A 234 31.26 -23.29 -2.90
C HIS A 234 32.59 -24.03 -2.70
N ALA A 235 33.21 -23.92 -1.52
CA ALA A 235 34.45 -24.62 -1.22
C ALA A 235 34.24 -26.12 -1.08
N LYS A 236 33.16 -26.57 -0.42
CA LYS A 236 32.79 -27.98 -0.33
C LYS A 236 32.42 -28.60 -1.70
N MET A 237 31.74 -27.84 -2.55
CA MET A 237 31.37 -28.26 -3.89
C MET A 237 32.62 -28.39 -4.78
N ILE A 238 33.54 -27.44 -4.71
CA ILE A 238 34.81 -27.49 -5.40
C ILE A 238 35.66 -28.70 -4.93
N SER A 239 35.78 -28.93 -3.63
CA SER A 239 36.51 -30.09 -3.09
C SER A 239 35.85 -31.42 -3.45
N SER A 240 34.53 -31.50 -3.46
CA SER A 240 33.80 -32.70 -3.90
C SER A 240 33.92 -32.95 -5.40
N ILE A 241 33.93 -31.89 -6.22
CA ILE A 241 34.15 -31.99 -7.67
C ILE A 241 35.58 -32.42 -7.97
N GLN A 242 36.56 -31.98 -7.18
CA GLN A 242 37.95 -32.38 -7.33
C GLN A 242 38.22 -33.84 -6.91
N SER A 243 37.40 -34.38 -6.01
CA SER A 243 37.56 -35.73 -5.47
C SER A 243 36.77 -36.83 -6.21
N ASN A 244 35.83 -36.47 -7.08
CA ASN A 244 34.94 -37.44 -7.73
C ASN A 244 34.67 -37.07 -9.20
N GLU A 245 35.30 -37.82 -10.10
CA GLU A 245 35.27 -37.58 -11.55
C GLU A 245 33.88 -37.79 -12.18
N SER A 246 33.02 -38.65 -11.60
CA SER A 246 31.66 -38.88 -12.07
C SER A 246 30.74 -37.72 -11.72
N LEU A 247 30.89 -37.16 -10.52
CA LEU A 247 30.19 -35.96 -10.07
C LEU A 247 30.61 -34.74 -10.90
N ARG A 248 31.87 -34.68 -11.31
CA ARG A 248 32.40 -33.63 -12.18
C ARG A 248 31.75 -33.63 -13.56
N SER A 249 31.53 -34.81 -14.14
CA SER A 249 30.82 -34.97 -15.42
C SER A 249 29.34 -34.57 -15.31
N GLU A 250 28.68 -34.96 -14.23
CA GLU A 250 27.25 -34.64 -13.99
C GLU A 250 27.03 -33.14 -13.73
N VAL A 251 27.86 -32.50 -12.90
CA VAL A 251 27.84 -31.07 -12.68
C VAL A 251 28.18 -30.28 -13.94
N HIS A 252 29.12 -30.77 -14.75
CA HIS A 252 29.45 -30.16 -16.04
C HIS A 252 28.27 -30.23 -17.01
N ASN A 253 27.59 -31.38 -17.07
CA ASN A 253 26.36 -31.52 -17.87
C ASN A 253 25.24 -30.62 -17.38
N GLN A 254 25.01 -30.53 -16.08
CA GLN A 254 24.02 -29.64 -15.50
C GLN A 254 24.35 -28.15 -15.74
N LEU A 255 25.62 -27.76 -15.59
CA LEU A 255 26.09 -26.41 -15.93
C LEU A 255 25.94 -26.10 -17.41
N THR A 256 26.14 -27.08 -18.28
CA THR A 256 25.97 -26.94 -19.74
C THR A 256 24.50 -26.79 -20.09
N VAL A 257 23.61 -27.55 -19.43
CA VAL A 257 22.15 -27.38 -19.55
C VAL A 257 21.70 -26.02 -19.04
N ILE A 258 22.16 -25.58 -17.85
CA ILE A 258 21.86 -24.28 -17.28
C ILE A 258 22.41 -23.15 -18.18
N LYS A 259 23.64 -23.28 -18.68
CA LYS A 259 24.18 -22.32 -19.67
C LYS A 259 23.39 -22.33 -20.97
N GLY A 260 22.93 -23.51 -21.42
CA GLY A 260 22.03 -23.65 -22.56
C GLY A 260 20.71 -22.90 -22.33
N ILE A 261 20.09 -23.08 -21.17
CA ILE A 261 18.87 -22.39 -20.78
C ILE A 261 19.11 -20.87 -20.65
N ILE A 262 20.24 -20.44 -20.09
CA ILE A 262 20.63 -19.04 -19.99
C ILE A 262 20.96 -18.43 -21.36
N ASN A 263 21.62 -19.21 -22.26
CA ASN A 263 21.98 -18.72 -23.58
C ASN A 263 20.88 -18.90 -24.64
N ASP A 264 19.97 -19.87 -24.47
CA ASP A 264 18.79 -20.05 -25.31
C ASP A 264 17.67 -19.08 -24.87
N GLY A 265 18.04 -18.09 -24.08
CA GLY A 265 17.19 -17.11 -23.46
C GLY A 265 16.50 -16.19 -24.45
N ARG A 266 15.70 -16.74 -25.38
CA ARG A 266 14.76 -15.94 -26.16
C ARG A 266 13.82 -15.13 -25.24
N GLU A 267 13.45 -15.67 -24.09
CA GLU A 267 12.70 -14.97 -23.06
C GLU A 267 13.59 -13.96 -22.31
N ALA A 268 14.82 -14.35 -21.93
CA ALA A 268 15.78 -13.44 -21.31
C ALA A 268 16.23 -12.33 -22.27
N GLN A 269 16.36 -12.64 -23.58
CA GLN A 269 16.68 -11.63 -24.59
C GLN A 269 15.49 -10.71 -24.89
N LYS A 270 14.27 -11.23 -24.90
CA LYS A 270 13.06 -10.40 -24.96
C LYS A 270 12.94 -9.48 -23.73
N PHE A 271 13.24 -10.00 -22.55
CA PHE A 271 13.26 -9.24 -21.32
C PHE A 271 14.38 -8.18 -21.34
N ARG A 272 15.58 -8.55 -21.79
CA ARG A 272 16.69 -7.60 -21.96
C ARG A 272 16.37 -6.52 -22.99
N ASN A 273 15.80 -6.88 -24.14
CA ASN A 273 15.41 -5.93 -25.18
C ASN A 273 14.28 -5.01 -24.70
N ARG A 274 13.37 -5.49 -23.85
CA ARG A 274 12.36 -4.66 -23.19
C ARG A 274 12.97 -3.71 -22.19
N ILE A 275 13.92 -4.16 -21.34
CA ILE A 275 14.66 -3.30 -20.42
C ILE A 275 15.49 -2.26 -21.17
N GLU A 276 16.12 -2.63 -22.28
CA GLU A 276 16.91 -1.70 -23.12
C GLU A 276 16.02 -0.71 -23.90
N ALA A 277 14.82 -1.13 -24.30
CA ALA A 277 13.83 -0.27 -24.96
C ALA A 277 13.13 0.68 -23.98
N LEU A 278 13.08 0.34 -22.68
CA LEU A 278 12.66 1.25 -21.64
C LEU A 278 13.78 2.28 -21.45
N ASP A 279 13.52 3.52 -21.84
CA ASP A 279 14.46 4.63 -21.61
C ASP A 279 14.49 5.02 -20.12
N MET A 280 14.76 3.97 -19.28
CA MET A 280 14.82 4.07 -17.83
C MET A 280 15.81 5.13 -17.38
N MET A 281 16.89 5.32 -18.16
CA MET A 281 17.89 6.35 -17.88
C MET A 281 17.32 7.76 -18.07
N LYS A 282 16.38 7.96 -18.97
CA LYS A 282 15.77 9.27 -19.21
C LYS A 282 14.76 9.60 -18.13
N ASP A 283 13.95 8.60 -17.74
CA ASP A 283 12.94 8.76 -16.71
C ASP A 283 13.60 8.87 -15.32
N ALA A 284 14.57 8.01 -15.03
CA ALA A 284 15.39 8.10 -13.82
C ALA A 284 16.15 9.44 -13.75
N LYS A 285 16.76 9.91 -14.84
CA LYS A 285 17.42 11.23 -14.90
C LYS A 285 16.42 12.37 -14.67
N SER A 286 15.21 12.26 -15.22
CA SER A 286 14.15 13.26 -15.02
C SER A 286 13.72 13.31 -13.55
N ARG A 287 13.47 12.16 -12.94
CA ARG A 287 13.07 12.05 -11.53
C ARG A 287 14.20 12.47 -10.58
N ILE A 288 15.43 12.06 -10.85
CA ILE A 288 16.62 12.50 -10.10
C ILE A 288 16.82 14.03 -10.23
N ARG A 289 16.58 14.62 -11.39
CA ARG A 289 16.62 16.09 -11.55
C ARG A 289 15.57 16.81 -10.71
N LYS A 290 14.35 16.27 -10.62
CA LYS A 290 13.28 16.81 -9.77
C LYS A 290 13.66 16.71 -8.29
N VAL A 291 14.18 15.56 -7.85
CA VAL A 291 14.69 15.37 -6.49
C VAL A 291 15.84 16.33 -6.20
N ARG A 292 16.80 16.47 -7.12
CA ARG A 292 17.93 17.41 -6.98
C ARG A 292 17.47 18.87 -6.90
N ALA A 293 16.48 19.27 -7.69
CA ALA A 293 15.89 20.61 -7.62
C ALA A 293 15.19 20.85 -6.28
N LYS A 294 14.45 19.84 -5.77
CA LYS A 294 13.83 19.89 -4.45
C LYS A 294 14.87 20.00 -3.33
N ILE A 295 15.96 19.23 -3.42
CA ILE A 295 17.10 19.31 -2.50
C ILE A 295 17.71 20.71 -2.49
N SER A 296 17.97 21.28 -3.68
CA SER A 296 18.56 22.60 -3.82
C SER A 296 17.68 23.72 -3.25
N THR A 297 16.35 23.58 -3.38
CA THR A 297 15.39 24.55 -2.80
C THR A 297 15.26 24.39 -1.27
N GLU A 298 15.29 23.17 -0.78
CA GLU A 298 15.08 22.90 0.66
C GLU A 298 16.35 23.07 1.51
N LEU A 299 17.53 22.88 0.89
CA LEU A 299 18.83 23.06 1.56
C LEU A 299 19.43 24.46 1.39
N ASN A 300 18.79 25.36 0.66
CA ASN A 300 19.25 26.75 0.55
C ASN A 300 18.94 27.45 1.90
N PRO A 301 19.91 27.57 2.81
CA PRO A 301 19.68 28.38 4.01
C PRO A 301 19.62 29.83 3.52
N SER A 302 18.60 30.53 3.93
CA SER A 302 18.62 32.00 3.89
C SER A 302 19.76 32.49 4.78
N THR A 303 20.94 32.60 4.19
CA THR A 303 22.21 33.01 4.83
C THR A 303 22.26 34.49 5.15
N ASN A 304 21.17 35.07 5.62
CA ASN A 304 21.13 36.46 6.06
C ASN A 304 20.85 36.60 7.57
N LYS A 305 21.50 35.81 8.39
CA LYS A 305 21.49 36.05 9.85
C LYS A 305 22.91 36.19 10.32
N GLY A 306 23.20 37.30 11.03
CA GLY A 306 24.45 37.57 11.70
C GLY A 306 24.85 36.48 12.70
N ALA A 307 25.87 36.66 13.50
CA ALA A 307 26.44 35.67 14.40
C ALA A 307 25.38 34.83 15.13
N MET A 308 25.36 33.52 14.88
CA MET A 308 24.48 32.57 15.52
C MET A 308 25.04 32.06 16.83
N THR A 309 24.22 31.84 17.82
CA THR A 309 24.58 31.20 19.09
C THR A 309 24.91 29.72 18.89
N THR A 310 25.68 29.12 19.78
CA THR A 310 26.04 27.70 19.72
C THR A 310 24.82 26.80 19.72
N LEU A 311 23.76 27.19 20.43
CA LEU A 311 22.47 26.45 20.47
C LEU A 311 21.75 26.50 19.14
N GLU A 312 21.72 27.65 18.48
CA GLU A 312 21.09 27.82 17.14
C GLU A 312 21.85 27.04 16.07
N VAL A 313 23.16 26.97 16.16
CA VAL A 313 24.01 26.15 15.28
C VAL A 313 23.70 24.64 15.49
N GLN A 314 23.59 24.19 16.72
CA GLN A 314 23.21 22.79 17.01
C GLN A 314 21.83 22.43 16.50
N GLN A 315 20.86 23.32 16.68
CA GLN A 315 19.52 23.14 16.15
C GLN A 315 19.49 23.13 14.60
N LEU A 316 20.30 23.97 13.97
CA LEU A 316 20.46 24.00 12.53
C LEU A 316 21.08 22.70 12.01
N ILE A 317 22.13 22.20 12.67
CA ILE A 317 22.79 20.92 12.33
C ILE A 317 21.79 19.76 12.43
N MET A 318 21.01 19.68 13.52
CA MET A 318 19.99 18.66 13.67
C MET A 318 18.92 18.77 12.56
N LYS A 319 18.49 19.96 12.23
CA LYS A 319 17.50 20.22 11.16
C LYS A 319 18.03 19.83 9.79
N VAL A 320 19.29 20.11 9.50
CA VAL A 320 19.96 19.70 8.25
C VAL A 320 20.13 18.18 8.21
N ASN A 321 20.60 17.54 9.29
CA ASN A 321 20.75 16.09 9.34
C ASN A 321 19.43 15.36 9.15
N ASN A 322 18.36 15.82 9.77
CA ASN A 322 17.02 15.26 9.57
C ASN A 322 16.55 15.42 8.11
N LYS A 323 16.76 16.60 7.51
CA LYS A 323 16.44 16.83 6.09
C LYS A 323 17.24 15.94 5.15
N VAL A 324 18.54 15.76 5.41
CA VAL A 324 19.41 14.87 4.63
C VAL A 324 18.93 13.41 4.72
N SER A 325 18.57 12.96 5.93
CA SER A 325 18.02 11.60 6.13
C SER A 325 16.70 11.39 5.38
N HIS A 326 15.82 12.39 5.39
CA HIS A 326 14.57 12.35 4.61
C HIS A 326 14.85 12.28 3.09
N LEU A 327 15.78 13.09 2.61
CA LEU A 327 16.15 13.11 1.19
C LEU A 327 16.79 11.80 0.72
N GLN A 328 17.62 11.18 1.57
CA GLN A 328 18.17 9.84 1.27
C GLN A 328 17.07 8.78 1.19
N SER A 329 16.09 8.85 2.07
CA SER A 329 14.91 7.97 2.04
C SER A 329 14.08 8.20 0.77
N ASP A 330 13.84 9.46 0.38
CA ASP A 330 13.08 9.81 -0.83
C ASP A 330 13.77 9.29 -2.09
N VAL A 331 15.09 9.48 -2.22
CA VAL A 331 15.89 8.96 -3.35
C VAL A 331 15.83 7.45 -3.44
N LYS A 332 16.01 6.77 -2.30
CA LYS A 332 15.95 5.31 -2.23
C LYS A 332 14.58 4.80 -2.70
N THR A 333 13.51 5.41 -2.24
CA THR A 333 12.14 5.00 -2.57
C THR A 333 11.78 5.29 -4.02
N GLU A 334 12.25 6.42 -4.57
CA GLU A 334 12.05 6.72 -5.98
C GLU A 334 12.77 5.71 -6.88
N LEU A 335 13.97 5.25 -6.50
CA LEU A 335 14.68 4.17 -7.18
C LEU A 335 13.95 2.83 -7.05
N GLU A 336 13.46 2.51 -5.87
CA GLU A 336 12.64 1.30 -5.64
C GLU A 336 11.32 1.36 -6.44
N SER A 337 10.69 2.53 -6.57
CA SER A 337 9.50 2.72 -7.41
C SER A 337 9.79 2.50 -8.88
N ILE A 338 10.91 3.03 -9.41
CA ILE A 338 11.31 2.81 -10.81
C ILE A 338 11.54 1.32 -11.09
N ILE A 339 12.21 0.63 -10.17
CA ILE A 339 12.45 -0.82 -10.29
C ILE A 339 11.13 -1.60 -10.24
N ASN A 340 10.20 -1.23 -9.34
CA ASN A 340 8.90 -1.87 -9.22
C ASN A 340 8.01 -1.60 -10.44
N ASP A 341 8.01 -0.37 -10.96
CA ASP A 341 7.25 -0.04 -12.17
C ASP A 341 7.72 -0.89 -13.36
N VAL A 342 9.03 -1.16 -13.47
CA VAL A 342 9.61 -2.08 -14.49
C VAL A 342 9.19 -3.53 -14.26
N ILE A 343 9.10 -3.98 -13.00
CA ILE A 343 8.72 -5.37 -12.68
C ILE A 343 7.22 -5.60 -12.87
N VAL A 344 6.40 -4.59 -12.64
CA VAL A 344 4.92 -4.71 -12.69
C VAL A 344 4.37 -4.48 -14.11
N GLU A 345 5.06 -3.70 -14.95
CA GLU A 345 4.67 -3.47 -16.35
C GLU A 345 5.09 -4.61 -17.30
N ASN A 346 5.83 -5.61 -16.81
CA ASN A 346 6.26 -6.81 -17.51
C ASN A 346 5.77 -8.10 -16.87
#